data_12d8c3ad9d4b4f9bf22f02a79b5ad3f6
#
_entry.id   12d8c3ad9d4b4f9bf22f02a79b5ad3f6
#
_cell.length_a   1.000
_cell.length_b   1.000
_cell.length_c   1.000
_cell.angle_alpha   90.00
_cell.angle_beta   90.00
_cell.angle_gamma   90.00
#
_symmetry.space_group_name_H-M   'P 1'
#
loop_
_entity.id
_entity.type
_entity.pdbx_description
1 polymer ?
#
loop_
_entity_poly.entity_id
_entity_poly.type
_entity_poly.pdbx_seq_one_letter_code
_entity_poly.pdbx_strand_id
1 'polypeptide(L)'
;DLLEEGNKAELIKYLMSENSNIWAANANGGVENFKWTGLDPGTEYTFAYMAEDWDGVLTDVKIVKATTEAIIAGPNPTMQLNAYMSDLNNFTVQYSIVKDVAKLYYTITEDNYSASGDYTYQECMDVWKEHCLDYGLSGVNSTTQSYDKTSEAKRLVALCVPIGADADGNEVIGDLYTVFYDKEKGIITDP
;
A
#
# COMPACT_ATOMS: atom_id res chain seq x y z
N ASP A 1 12.81 -8.97 -24.01
CA ASP A 1 11.89 -9.36 -22.93
C ASP A 1 11.92 -10.88 -22.79
N LEU A 2 12.21 -11.40 -21.59
CA LEU A 2 12.35 -12.84 -21.33
C LEU A 2 11.08 -13.65 -21.64
N LEU A 3 9.93 -12.98 -21.71
CA LEU A 3 8.63 -13.61 -21.95
C LEU A 3 8.17 -13.53 -23.41
N GLU A 4 8.68 -12.59 -24.21
CA GLU A 4 8.25 -12.38 -25.61
C GLU A 4 8.98 -13.30 -26.62
N GLU A 5 10.22 -13.67 -26.35
CA GLU A 5 11.03 -14.44 -27.29
C GLU A 5 10.96 -15.95 -27.11
N GLY A 6 10.11 -16.46 -26.25
CA GLY A 6 9.95 -17.91 -26.02
C GLY A 6 11.21 -18.60 -25.48
N ASN A 7 12.13 -17.83 -24.92
CA ASN A 7 13.39 -18.34 -24.37
C ASN A 7 13.19 -18.92 -22.96
N LYS A 8 12.53 -20.07 -22.91
CA LYS A 8 12.22 -20.79 -21.68
C LYS A 8 13.46 -21.09 -20.83
N ALA A 9 14.62 -21.30 -21.45
CA ALA A 9 15.85 -21.63 -20.71
C ALA A 9 16.40 -20.43 -19.92
N GLU A 10 16.32 -19.22 -20.46
CA GLU A 10 16.74 -18.01 -19.75
C GLU A 10 15.73 -17.61 -18.68
N LEU A 11 14.43 -17.79 -18.93
CA LEU A 11 13.42 -17.60 -17.93
C LEU A 11 13.60 -18.56 -16.75
N ILE A 12 13.88 -19.82 -17.00
CA ILE A 12 14.18 -20.80 -15.96
C ILE A 12 15.41 -20.38 -15.16
N LYS A 13 16.50 -19.97 -15.81
CA LYS A 13 17.68 -19.45 -15.13
C LYS A 13 17.39 -18.23 -14.26
N TYR A 14 16.59 -17.30 -14.78
CA TYR A 14 16.18 -16.13 -14.01
C TYR A 14 15.33 -16.51 -12.79
N LEU A 15 14.34 -17.38 -12.98
CA LEU A 15 13.48 -17.84 -11.89
C LEU A 15 14.24 -18.64 -10.82
N MET A 16 15.32 -19.31 -11.16
CA MET A 16 16.17 -20.07 -10.23
C MET A 16 17.34 -19.23 -9.69
N SER A 17 17.49 -17.96 -10.08
CA SER A 17 18.54 -17.10 -9.56
C SER A 17 18.18 -16.59 -8.15
N GLU A 18 19.20 -16.34 -7.30
CA GLU A 18 19.00 -15.78 -5.96
C GLU A 18 18.35 -14.39 -5.92
N ASN A 19 18.31 -13.72 -7.07
CA ASN A 19 17.74 -12.37 -7.23
C ASN A 19 16.28 -12.37 -7.73
N SER A 20 15.67 -13.53 -7.93
CA SER A 20 14.27 -13.61 -8.36
C SER A 20 13.32 -13.67 -7.15
N ASN A 21 12.16 -13.01 -7.26
CA ASN A 21 11.07 -13.16 -6.31
C ASN A 21 10.33 -14.48 -6.60
N ILE A 22 10.97 -15.60 -6.32
CA ILE A 22 10.36 -16.92 -6.49
C ILE A 22 9.60 -17.30 -5.23
N TRP A 23 8.37 -17.71 -5.41
CA TRP A 23 7.57 -18.36 -4.39
C TRP A 23 7.60 -19.86 -4.66
N ALA A 24 8.20 -20.63 -3.75
CA ALA A 24 8.13 -22.07 -3.78
C ALA A 24 7.04 -22.55 -2.80
N ALA A 25 6.15 -23.40 -3.28
CA ALA A 25 5.14 -24.04 -2.45
C ALA A 25 5.20 -25.56 -2.66
N ASN A 26 5.06 -26.31 -1.57
CA ASN A 26 4.97 -27.76 -1.63
C ASN A 26 3.53 -28.16 -1.98
N ALA A 27 3.30 -28.43 -3.26
CA ALA A 27 2.04 -28.96 -3.75
C ALA A 27 2.00 -30.49 -3.55
N ASN A 28 1.47 -30.97 -2.45
CA ASN A 28 1.29 -32.42 -2.19
C ASN A 28 0.13 -33.01 -3.01
N GLY A 29 0.13 -32.78 -4.34
CA GLY A 29 -0.89 -33.31 -5.25
C GLY A 29 -2.26 -32.60 -5.18
N GLY A 30 -2.31 -31.42 -4.58
CA GLY A 30 -3.53 -30.61 -4.46
C GLY A 30 -3.53 -29.39 -5.37
N VAL A 31 -4.62 -28.62 -5.35
CA VAL A 31 -4.73 -27.32 -5.98
C VAL A 31 -4.26 -26.27 -4.98
N GLU A 32 -3.20 -25.55 -5.33
CA GLU A 32 -2.74 -24.41 -4.53
C GLU A 32 -3.41 -23.13 -5.02
N ASN A 33 -3.95 -22.37 -4.07
CA ASN A 33 -4.55 -21.08 -4.34
C ASN A 33 -3.66 -20.00 -3.76
N PHE A 34 -3.07 -19.20 -4.63
CA PHE A 34 -2.27 -18.03 -4.23
C PHE A 34 -3.10 -16.76 -4.37
N LYS A 35 -3.00 -15.90 -3.36
CA LYS A 35 -3.58 -14.57 -3.38
C LYS A 35 -2.45 -13.54 -3.30
N TRP A 36 -2.29 -12.77 -4.36
CA TRP A 36 -1.42 -11.60 -4.34
C TRP A 36 -2.21 -10.37 -3.91
N THR A 37 -1.60 -9.56 -3.04
CA THR A 37 -2.13 -8.29 -2.57
C THR A 37 -1.15 -7.17 -2.86
N GLY A 38 -1.61 -5.92 -2.89
CA GLY A 38 -0.76 -4.76 -3.18
C GLY A 38 -0.38 -4.62 -4.66
N LEU A 39 -1.14 -5.27 -5.56
CA LEU A 39 -0.99 -5.09 -6.99
C LEU A 39 -1.62 -3.75 -7.43
N ASP A 40 -1.01 -3.14 -8.46
CA ASP A 40 -1.51 -1.91 -9.04
C ASP A 40 -2.84 -2.12 -9.75
N PRO A 41 -3.83 -1.23 -9.56
CA PRO A 41 -5.11 -1.34 -10.23
C PRO A 41 -5.01 -1.18 -11.75
N GLY A 42 -5.89 -1.83 -12.49
CA GLY A 42 -5.96 -1.73 -13.95
C GLY A 42 -4.71 -2.20 -14.69
N THR A 43 -3.86 -2.97 -14.02
CA THR A 43 -2.53 -3.36 -14.53
C THR A 43 -2.53 -4.82 -14.95
N GLU A 44 -2.01 -5.09 -16.15
CA GLU A 44 -1.78 -6.47 -16.61
C GLU A 44 -0.52 -7.03 -15.93
N TYR A 45 -0.67 -8.14 -15.25
CA TYR A 45 0.42 -8.91 -14.67
C TYR A 45 0.61 -10.21 -15.41
N THR A 46 1.85 -10.60 -15.56
CA THR A 46 2.22 -11.88 -16.14
C THR A 46 2.79 -12.78 -15.05
N PHE A 47 2.16 -13.93 -14.86
CA PHE A 47 2.59 -14.95 -13.92
C PHE A 47 3.24 -16.09 -14.70
N ALA A 48 4.46 -16.43 -14.32
CA ALA A 48 5.15 -17.60 -14.84
C ALA A 48 5.32 -18.62 -13.71
N TYR A 49 4.97 -19.87 -13.97
CA TYR A 49 5.13 -20.93 -12.97
C TYR A 49 5.59 -22.23 -13.65
N MET A 50 6.23 -23.04 -12.85
CA MET A 50 6.64 -24.42 -13.20
C MET A 50 6.50 -25.29 -11.98
N ALA A 51 6.46 -26.59 -12.15
CA ALA A 51 6.50 -27.57 -11.08
C ALA A 51 7.78 -28.41 -11.19
N GLU A 52 8.27 -28.85 -10.05
CA GLU A 52 9.36 -29.79 -9.92
C GLU A 52 8.82 -31.09 -9.29
N ASP A 53 9.12 -32.22 -9.87
CA ASP A 53 8.76 -33.52 -9.30
C ASP A 53 9.77 -33.99 -8.24
N TRP A 54 9.50 -35.14 -7.63
CA TRP A 54 10.36 -35.70 -6.58
C TRP A 54 11.77 -36.10 -7.05
N ASP A 55 11.96 -36.24 -8.37
CA ASP A 55 13.25 -36.59 -8.99
C ASP A 55 14.01 -35.32 -9.43
N GLY A 56 13.47 -34.12 -9.16
CA GLY A 56 14.06 -32.85 -9.53
C GLY A 56 13.83 -32.46 -10.99
N VAL A 57 12.86 -33.08 -11.65
CA VAL A 57 12.55 -32.78 -13.06
C VAL A 57 11.53 -31.66 -13.13
N LEU A 58 11.91 -30.57 -13.82
CA LEU A 58 11.08 -29.38 -14.00
C LEU A 58 10.11 -29.57 -15.18
N THR A 59 8.86 -29.13 -14.98
CA THR A 59 7.88 -29.04 -16.06
C THR A 59 8.22 -27.86 -17.01
N ASP A 60 7.55 -27.82 -18.15
CA ASP A 60 7.54 -26.61 -18.99
C ASP A 60 6.98 -25.42 -18.21
N VAL A 61 7.56 -24.24 -18.46
CA VAL A 61 7.04 -22.98 -17.90
C VAL A 61 5.64 -22.71 -18.46
N LYS A 62 4.71 -22.44 -17.57
CA LYS A 62 3.36 -21.96 -17.90
C LYS A 62 3.29 -20.46 -17.65
N ILE A 63 2.64 -19.75 -18.55
CA ILE A 63 2.46 -18.31 -18.47
C ILE A 63 0.96 -18.03 -18.43
N VAL A 64 0.55 -17.24 -17.45
CA VAL A 64 -0.83 -16.75 -17.30
C VAL A 64 -0.78 -15.25 -17.17
N LYS A 65 -1.64 -14.57 -17.91
CA LYS A 65 -1.85 -13.14 -17.79
C LYS A 65 -3.18 -12.86 -17.10
N ALA A 66 -3.17 -11.89 -16.19
CA ALA A 66 -4.36 -11.42 -15.52
C ALA A 66 -4.27 -9.90 -15.35
N THR A 67 -5.38 -9.20 -15.54
CA THR A 67 -5.46 -7.76 -15.32
C THR A 67 -6.24 -7.52 -14.02
N THR A 68 -5.68 -6.71 -13.13
CA THR A 68 -6.38 -6.27 -11.94
C THR A 68 -7.54 -5.34 -12.30
N GLU A 69 -8.57 -5.31 -11.47
CA GLU A 69 -9.64 -4.35 -11.67
C GLU A 69 -9.11 -2.91 -11.61
N ALA A 70 -9.53 -2.08 -12.55
CA ALA A 70 -9.21 -0.66 -12.51
C ALA A 70 -9.97 0.01 -11.36
N ILE A 71 -9.30 0.89 -10.61
CA ILE A 71 -10.00 1.78 -9.69
C ILE A 71 -10.75 2.81 -10.55
N ILE A 72 -12.04 2.81 -10.44
CA ILE A 72 -12.88 3.86 -11.04
C ILE A 72 -12.90 5.01 -10.04
N ALA A 73 -12.25 6.12 -10.39
CA ALA A 73 -12.35 7.35 -9.62
C ALA A 73 -13.81 7.82 -9.59
N GLY A 74 -14.26 8.33 -8.46
CA GLY A 74 -15.62 8.80 -8.28
C GLY A 74 -15.70 9.96 -7.29
N PRO A 75 -16.92 10.52 -7.09
CA PRO A 75 -17.09 11.74 -6.31
C PRO A 75 -17.02 11.52 -4.79
N ASN A 76 -16.92 10.29 -4.32
CA ASN A 76 -16.90 9.98 -2.89
C ASN A 76 -15.67 9.12 -2.53
N PRO A 77 -14.44 9.66 -2.64
CA PRO A 77 -13.25 8.89 -2.40
C PRO A 77 -13.14 8.50 -0.92
N THR A 78 -12.95 7.21 -0.66
CA THR A 78 -12.86 6.67 0.70
C THR A 78 -11.62 5.80 0.91
N MET A 79 -11.05 5.92 2.11
CA MET A 79 -9.84 5.23 2.56
C MET A 79 -10.09 4.47 3.86
N GLN A 80 -9.18 3.57 4.16
CA GLN A 80 -9.02 2.96 5.47
C GLN A 80 -7.55 3.04 5.89
N LEU A 81 -7.31 3.48 7.13
CA LEU A 81 -6.00 3.48 7.74
C LEU A 81 -5.93 2.35 8.77
N ASN A 82 -4.85 1.57 8.70
CA ASN A 82 -4.54 0.57 9.70
C ASN A 82 -3.12 0.83 10.24
N ALA A 83 -3.03 1.16 11.53
CA ALA A 83 -1.77 1.50 12.17
C ALA A 83 -1.31 0.40 13.12
N TYR A 84 -0.01 0.17 13.17
CA TYR A 84 0.61 -0.80 14.07
C TYR A 84 2.07 -0.43 14.35
N MET A 85 2.62 -0.98 15.42
CA MET A 85 4.06 -0.93 15.67
C MET A 85 4.70 -2.14 14.99
N SER A 86 5.53 -1.90 13.97
CA SER A 86 6.26 -2.99 13.29
C SER A 86 7.44 -3.50 14.11
N ASP A 87 7.98 -2.65 14.99
CA ASP A 87 8.95 -2.96 16.06
C ASP A 87 8.87 -1.90 17.16
N LEU A 88 9.82 -1.89 18.10
CA LEU A 88 9.81 -0.95 19.24
C LEU A 88 9.95 0.53 18.84
N ASN A 89 10.47 0.81 17.63
CA ASN A 89 10.81 2.15 17.18
C ASN A 89 10.07 2.58 15.91
N ASN A 90 9.29 1.70 15.30
CA ASN A 90 8.65 1.98 14.01
C ASN A 90 7.12 2.02 14.14
N PHE A 91 6.57 3.21 14.05
CA PHE A 91 5.14 3.44 13.83
C PHE A 91 4.85 3.27 12.33
N THR A 92 4.04 2.30 11.99
CA THR A 92 3.72 1.93 10.61
C THR A 92 2.24 2.08 10.34
N VAL A 93 1.90 2.68 9.21
CA VAL A 93 0.52 2.87 8.77
C VAL A 93 0.33 2.32 7.36
N GLN A 94 -0.66 1.48 7.22
CA GLN A 94 -1.17 1.00 5.94
C GLN A 94 -2.34 1.88 5.50
N TYR A 95 -2.19 2.49 4.34
CA TYR A 95 -3.19 3.31 3.66
C TYR A 95 -3.88 2.46 2.61
N SER A 96 -5.12 2.08 2.84
CA SER A 96 -5.87 1.18 1.96
C SER A 96 -6.97 1.94 1.22
N ILE A 97 -6.93 1.90 -0.10
CA ILE A 97 -8.00 2.44 -0.94
C ILE A 97 -9.23 1.54 -0.78
N VAL A 98 -10.37 2.15 -0.50
CA VAL A 98 -11.66 1.45 -0.38
C VAL A 98 -12.49 1.66 -1.62
N LYS A 99 -12.67 2.93 -2.06
CA LYS A 99 -13.58 3.26 -3.15
C LYS A 99 -13.29 4.64 -3.76
N ASP A 100 -13.54 4.78 -5.04
CA ASP A 100 -13.62 6.05 -5.77
C ASP A 100 -12.32 6.91 -5.78
N VAL A 101 -11.15 6.34 -5.46
CA VAL A 101 -9.90 7.08 -5.31
C VAL A 101 -9.07 7.04 -6.59
N ALA A 102 -8.84 8.22 -7.19
CA ALA A 102 -7.90 8.38 -8.31
C ALA A 102 -6.45 8.51 -7.85
N LYS A 103 -6.25 9.19 -6.71
CA LYS A 103 -4.95 9.51 -6.14
C LYS A 103 -5.09 9.69 -4.63
N LEU A 104 -4.03 9.45 -3.90
CA LEU A 104 -3.99 9.77 -2.47
C LEU A 104 -2.74 10.61 -2.16
N TYR A 105 -2.87 11.51 -1.18
CA TYR A 105 -1.76 12.14 -0.50
C TYR A 105 -1.66 11.56 0.90
N TYR A 106 -0.45 11.26 1.38
CA TYR A 106 -0.25 10.65 2.69
C TYR A 106 1.09 11.04 3.29
N THR A 107 1.14 11.14 4.61
CA THR A 107 2.37 11.38 5.36
C THR A 107 2.24 10.93 6.80
N ILE A 108 3.38 10.71 7.47
CA ILE A 108 3.49 10.61 8.93
C ILE A 108 4.37 11.77 9.38
N THR A 109 3.88 12.57 10.32
CA THR A 109 4.60 13.72 10.85
C THR A 109 4.44 13.83 12.37
N GLU A 110 5.23 14.70 13.01
CA GLU A 110 5.03 15.03 14.42
C GLU A 110 3.75 15.81 14.62
N ASP A 111 2.97 15.43 15.65
CA ASP A 111 1.77 16.16 16.02
C ASP A 111 2.12 17.30 16.98
N ASN A 112 2.37 18.47 16.42
CA ASN A 112 2.68 19.68 17.15
C ASN A 112 1.44 20.55 17.46
N TYR A 113 0.27 20.19 16.93
CA TYR A 113 -0.94 21.00 17.04
C TYR A 113 -1.88 20.49 18.13
N SER A 114 -2.32 19.24 18.09
CA SER A 114 -3.27 18.72 19.08
C SER A 114 -2.67 18.60 20.48
N ALA A 115 -1.35 18.37 20.55
CA ALA A 115 -0.62 18.28 21.82
C ALA A 115 -0.42 19.62 22.53
N SER A 116 -0.50 20.76 21.81
CA SER A 116 -0.31 22.10 22.40
C SER A 116 -1.52 22.57 23.24
N GLY A 117 -2.71 22.14 22.86
CA GLY A 117 -3.97 22.62 23.43
C GLY A 117 -4.36 24.03 22.99
N ASP A 118 -3.61 24.63 22.06
CA ASP A 118 -3.85 25.99 21.57
C ASP A 118 -4.85 26.03 20.40
N TYR A 119 -5.15 24.87 19.82
CA TYR A 119 -6.02 24.71 18.66
C TYR A 119 -7.23 23.84 18.99
N THR A 120 -8.37 24.18 18.42
CA THR A 120 -9.54 23.30 18.41
C THR A 120 -9.26 22.10 17.51
N TYR A 121 -10.00 21.01 17.72
CA TYR A 121 -9.87 19.82 16.85
C TYR A 121 -10.08 20.15 15.37
N GLN A 122 -11.07 21.00 15.04
CA GLN A 122 -11.36 21.40 13.67
C GLN A 122 -10.19 22.18 13.04
N GLU A 123 -9.60 23.12 13.78
CA GLU A 123 -8.43 23.87 13.32
C GLU A 123 -7.24 22.94 13.07
N CYS A 124 -7.04 21.94 13.91
CA CYS A 124 -6.01 20.92 13.66
C CYS A 124 -6.30 20.15 12.36
N MET A 125 -7.54 19.72 12.15
CA MET A 125 -7.93 18.98 10.95
C MET A 125 -7.72 19.78 9.68
N ASP A 126 -8.03 21.06 9.69
CA ASP A 126 -7.83 21.97 8.55
C ASP A 126 -6.34 22.14 8.22
N VAL A 127 -5.50 22.41 9.23
CA VAL A 127 -4.04 22.52 9.07
C VAL A 127 -3.41 21.21 8.59
N TRP A 128 -3.81 20.08 9.16
CA TRP A 128 -3.29 18.78 8.74
C TRP A 128 -3.71 18.41 7.33
N LYS A 129 -4.93 18.75 6.90
CA LYS A 129 -5.39 18.54 5.53
C LYS A 129 -4.55 19.33 4.53
N GLU A 130 -4.31 20.61 4.79
CA GLU A 130 -3.42 21.44 3.96
C GLU A 130 -2.00 20.87 3.96
N HIS A 131 -1.45 20.55 5.13
CA HIS A 131 -0.11 19.98 5.23
C HIS A 131 0.03 18.66 4.42
N CYS A 132 -0.96 17.80 4.48
CA CYS A 132 -0.96 16.55 3.72
C CYS A 132 -1.00 16.77 2.21
N LEU A 133 -1.78 17.74 1.74
CA LEU A 133 -1.88 18.10 0.32
C LEU A 133 -0.60 18.75 -0.21
N ASP A 134 0.04 19.61 0.61
CA ASP A 134 1.21 20.40 0.20
C ASP A 134 2.52 19.62 0.27
N TYR A 135 2.67 18.78 1.30
CA TYR A 135 3.94 18.14 1.65
C TYR A 135 3.88 16.61 1.69
N GLY A 136 2.69 16.02 1.58
CA GLY A 136 2.52 14.57 1.59
C GLY A 136 3.10 13.89 0.34
N LEU A 137 3.51 12.64 0.50
CA LEU A 137 3.78 11.76 -0.62
C LEU A 137 2.50 11.53 -1.40
N SER A 138 2.60 11.31 -2.71
CA SER A 138 1.44 10.99 -3.52
C SER A 138 1.56 9.62 -4.17
N GLY A 139 0.41 8.95 -4.32
CA GLY A 139 0.33 7.64 -4.93
C GLY A 139 -1.05 7.37 -5.52
N VAL A 140 -1.15 6.33 -6.34
CA VAL A 140 -2.41 5.88 -6.96
C VAL A 140 -2.85 4.51 -6.42
N ASN A 141 -2.09 3.95 -5.50
CA ASN A 141 -2.28 2.60 -4.95
C ASN A 141 -2.33 2.61 -3.43
N SER A 142 -2.93 1.59 -2.85
CA SER A 142 -2.76 1.28 -1.43
C SER A 142 -1.28 1.13 -1.11
N THR A 143 -0.83 1.71 -0.02
CA THR A 143 0.60 1.78 0.33
C THR A 143 0.81 1.66 1.82
N THR A 144 2.07 1.54 2.22
CA THR A 144 2.48 1.49 3.63
C THR A 144 3.63 2.46 3.85
N GLN A 145 3.58 3.20 4.94
CA GLN A 145 4.64 4.11 5.38
C GLN A 145 5.01 3.82 6.82
N SER A 146 6.30 3.91 7.12
CA SER A 146 6.82 3.76 8.48
C SER A 146 7.61 5.00 8.89
N TYR A 147 7.51 5.33 10.17
CA TYR A 147 8.28 6.39 10.81
C TYR A 147 9.13 5.79 11.93
N ASP A 148 10.45 5.93 11.82
CA ASP A 148 11.44 5.21 12.65
C ASP A 148 12.02 6.01 13.81
N LYS A 149 11.34 7.00 14.34
CA LYS A 149 11.84 7.86 15.44
C LYS A 149 10.87 8.01 16.60
N THR A 150 10.08 6.98 16.85
CA THR A 150 9.10 7.01 17.94
C THR A 150 9.73 7.20 19.32
N SER A 151 11.03 6.89 19.48
CA SER A 151 11.76 7.14 20.74
C SER A 151 11.96 8.63 21.03
N GLU A 152 12.02 9.49 20.02
CA GLU A 152 12.24 10.94 20.15
C GLU A 152 10.91 11.71 20.14
N ALA A 153 9.98 11.32 19.27
CA ALA A 153 8.69 11.97 19.14
C ALA A 153 7.78 11.64 20.34
N LYS A 154 7.15 12.66 20.92
CA LYS A 154 6.12 12.46 21.93
C LYS A 154 4.83 11.97 21.33
N ARG A 155 4.51 12.48 20.14
CA ARG A 155 3.30 12.18 19.41
C ARG A 155 3.50 12.29 17.91
N LEU A 156 2.92 11.36 17.16
CA LEU A 156 2.90 11.35 15.70
C LEU A 156 1.46 11.36 15.22
N VAL A 157 1.25 11.92 14.04
CA VAL A 157 -0.01 11.79 13.30
C VAL A 157 0.27 11.27 11.89
N ALA A 158 -0.45 10.27 11.49
CA ALA A 158 -0.51 9.82 10.11
C ALA A 158 -1.73 10.46 9.45
N LEU A 159 -1.52 11.04 8.30
CA LEU A 159 -2.49 11.80 7.51
C LEU A 159 -2.69 11.13 6.16
N CYS A 160 -3.93 11.12 5.68
CA CYS A 160 -4.25 10.74 4.32
C CYS A 160 -5.42 11.55 3.77
N VAL A 161 -5.25 12.11 2.57
CA VAL A 161 -6.31 12.79 1.82
C VAL A 161 -6.48 12.10 0.49
N PRO A 162 -7.60 11.38 0.26
CA PRO A 162 -7.90 10.78 -1.03
C PRO A 162 -8.45 11.83 -2.00
N ILE A 163 -8.10 11.68 -3.27
CA ILE A 163 -8.63 12.47 -4.38
C ILE A 163 -9.44 11.57 -5.27
N GLY A 164 -10.68 11.93 -5.52
CA GLY A 164 -11.57 11.28 -6.48
C GLY A 164 -11.72 12.09 -7.76
N ALA A 165 -12.79 11.80 -8.51
CA ALA A 165 -13.18 12.57 -9.67
C ALA A 165 -14.71 12.70 -9.76
N ASP A 166 -15.20 13.87 -10.19
CA ASP A 166 -16.60 14.05 -10.52
C ASP A 166 -16.96 13.47 -11.90
N ALA A 167 -18.22 13.62 -12.32
CA ALA A 167 -18.71 13.12 -13.60
C ALA A 167 -18.05 13.81 -14.81
N ASP A 168 -17.50 15.00 -14.63
CA ASP A 168 -16.80 15.79 -15.65
C ASP A 168 -15.29 15.52 -15.66
N GLY A 169 -14.80 14.69 -14.72
CA GLY A 169 -13.39 14.33 -14.56
C GLY A 169 -12.58 15.35 -13.74
N ASN A 170 -13.23 16.31 -13.06
CA ASN A 170 -12.52 17.23 -12.18
C ASN A 170 -12.18 16.55 -10.85
N GLU A 171 -11.04 16.94 -10.26
CA GLU A 171 -10.62 16.39 -8.96
C GLU A 171 -11.62 16.74 -7.84
N VAL A 172 -11.96 15.74 -7.06
CA VAL A 172 -12.77 15.85 -5.84
C VAL A 172 -11.88 15.52 -4.64
N ILE A 173 -11.60 16.53 -3.80
CA ILE A 173 -10.81 16.36 -2.59
C ILE A 173 -11.69 15.71 -1.51
N GLY A 174 -11.33 14.50 -1.09
CA GLY A 174 -12.03 13.78 -0.04
C GLY A 174 -11.74 14.29 1.38
N ASP A 175 -12.25 13.56 2.36
CA ASP A 175 -12.03 13.87 3.76
C ASP A 175 -10.59 13.54 4.19
N LEU A 176 -10.12 14.22 5.24
CA LEU A 176 -8.88 13.85 5.90
C LEU A 176 -9.10 12.62 6.78
N TYR A 177 -8.24 11.63 6.62
CA TYR A 177 -8.15 10.45 7.50
C TYR A 177 -6.92 10.60 8.40
N THR A 178 -7.08 10.34 9.68
CA THR A 178 -6.02 10.45 10.68
C THR A 178 -5.93 9.21 11.56
N VAL A 179 -4.72 8.90 12.02
CA VAL A 179 -4.46 7.99 13.12
C VAL A 179 -3.22 8.48 13.87
N PHE A 180 -3.23 8.38 15.20
CA PHE A 180 -2.19 8.95 16.05
C PHE A 180 -1.39 7.85 16.73
N TYR A 181 -0.14 8.15 16.99
CA TYR A 181 0.70 7.46 17.96
C TYR A 181 1.06 8.41 19.09
N ASP A 182 0.80 8.00 20.31
CA ASP A 182 1.19 8.70 21.51
C ASP A 182 2.14 7.80 22.31
N LYS A 183 3.27 8.36 22.75
CA LYS A 183 4.32 7.57 23.42
C LYS A 183 3.84 6.90 24.71
N GLU A 184 2.86 7.49 25.39
CA GLU A 184 2.32 6.96 26.65
C GLU A 184 1.09 6.07 26.45
N LYS A 185 0.27 6.39 25.45
CA LYS A 185 -1.02 5.73 25.20
C LYS A 185 -0.99 4.69 24.08
N GLY A 186 0.07 4.69 23.25
CA GLY A 186 0.15 3.87 22.05
C GLY A 186 -0.64 4.45 20.88
N ILE A 187 -1.22 3.58 20.05
CA ILE A 187 -2.01 4.00 18.88
C ILE A 187 -3.40 4.41 19.34
N ILE A 188 -3.84 5.59 18.91
CA ILE A 188 -5.15 6.16 19.21
C ILE A 188 -5.78 6.73 17.93
N THR A 189 -7.10 6.73 17.84
CA THR A 189 -7.87 7.24 16.71
C THR A 189 -8.30 8.69 16.88
N ASP A 190 -8.40 9.14 18.13
CA ASP A 190 -8.74 10.52 18.48
C ASP A 190 -7.63 11.14 19.31
N PRO A 191 -7.27 12.40 19.09
CA PRO A 191 -6.21 13.11 19.78
C PRO A 191 -6.52 13.45 21.25
#